data_2f1f0dc20b9b4afd42a770b380cb938c
#
_entry.id   2f1f0dc20b9b4afd42a770b380cb938c
#
_cell.length_a   1.000
_cell.length_b   1.000
_cell.length_c   1.000
_cell.angle_alpha   90.00
_cell.angle_beta   90.00
_cell.angle_gamma   90.00
#
_symmetry.space_group_name_H-M   'P 1'
#
loop_
_entity.id
_entity.type
_entity.pdbx_description
1 polymer ?
#
loop_
_entity_poly.entity_id
_entity_poly.type
_entity_poly.pdbx_seq_one_letter_code
_entity_poly.pdbx_strand_id
1 'polypeptide(L)'
;MNALRTFAAASLLSVVAQAALAAPVPFAGSLAAADPIYNRTLAGNPPGALSAVGTAVSYDVYGFTVTANGSYLMETLSAAFISGTADDTFITVYQNIFNPLAPLTNALQADDDNGPGALSTITRSLNTGVNYFLVVTSFDNRQFGPYTGRFDTVTGGGQVIVGGAPGALPEPSALMLLPLALAGLALSRKRSAA
;
A
#
# COMPACT_ATOMS: atom_id res chain seq x y z
N MET A 1 70.62 17.88 -8.77
CA MET A 1 69.51 18.17 -7.85
C MET A 1 68.20 17.78 -8.54
N ASN A 2 67.70 16.56 -8.28
CA ASN A 2 66.47 16.04 -8.91
C ASN A 2 65.34 16.17 -7.90
N ALA A 3 64.36 17.02 -8.23
CA ALA A 3 63.14 17.16 -7.43
C ALA A 3 62.10 16.09 -7.85
N LEU A 4 61.88 15.16 -6.94
CA LEU A 4 60.85 14.11 -7.06
C LEU A 4 59.48 14.76 -6.80
N ARG A 5 58.59 14.83 -7.82
CA ARG A 5 57.21 15.28 -7.67
C ARG A 5 56.34 14.08 -7.33
N THR A 6 55.88 14.02 -6.09
CA THR A 6 54.92 13.00 -5.63
C THR A 6 53.53 13.44 -6.03
N PHE A 7 52.87 12.71 -6.94
CA PHE A 7 51.45 12.88 -7.26
C PHE A 7 50.62 12.07 -6.25
N ALA A 8 49.87 12.76 -5.42
CA ALA A 8 48.86 12.12 -4.58
C ALA A 8 47.57 11.89 -5.42
N ALA A 9 47.27 10.64 -5.68
CA ALA A 9 46.00 10.25 -6.31
C ALA A 9 44.89 10.23 -5.25
N ALA A 10 43.96 11.18 -5.32
CA ALA A 10 42.78 11.19 -4.49
C ALA A 10 41.73 10.26 -5.15
N SER A 11 41.49 9.09 -4.57
CA SER A 11 40.43 8.17 -4.98
C SER A 11 39.08 8.71 -4.46
N LEU A 12 38.25 9.23 -5.36
CA LEU A 12 36.85 9.54 -5.02
C LEU A 12 36.09 8.20 -4.91
N LEU A 13 35.71 7.83 -3.70
CA LEU A 13 34.79 6.74 -3.42
C LEU A 13 33.38 7.25 -3.65
N SER A 14 32.79 6.98 -4.82
CA SER A 14 31.38 7.27 -5.08
C SER A 14 30.51 6.23 -4.36
N VAL A 15 29.89 6.63 -3.26
CA VAL A 15 28.84 5.84 -2.60
C VAL A 15 27.59 5.93 -3.45
N VAL A 16 27.28 4.88 -4.18
CA VAL A 16 25.98 4.73 -4.84
C VAL A 16 24.97 4.39 -3.76
N ALA A 17 24.16 5.36 -3.35
CA ALA A 17 23.02 5.12 -2.48
C ALA A 17 21.98 4.29 -3.27
N GLN A 18 21.89 3.00 -2.99
CA GLN A 18 20.77 2.18 -3.44
C GLN A 18 19.53 2.65 -2.69
N ALA A 19 18.53 3.13 -3.42
CA ALA A 19 17.21 3.35 -2.85
C ALA A 19 16.65 1.98 -2.42
N ALA A 20 16.56 1.75 -1.12
CA ALA A 20 15.87 0.59 -0.59
C ALA A 20 14.40 0.69 -0.97
N LEU A 21 13.86 -0.33 -1.65
CA LEU A 21 12.42 -0.43 -1.84
C LEU A 21 11.75 -0.53 -0.47
N ALA A 22 10.61 0.15 -0.33
CA ALA A 22 9.82 0.04 0.89
C ALA A 22 9.35 -1.41 1.11
N ALA A 23 9.28 -1.85 2.35
CA ALA A 23 8.73 -3.17 2.65
C ALA A 23 7.23 -3.19 2.29
N PRO A 24 6.71 -4.32 1.76
CA PRO A 24 5.29 -4.49 1.50
C PRO A 24 4.45 -4.27 2.76
N VAL A 25 3.30 -3.64 2.61
CA VAL A 25 2.34 -3.40 3.71
C VAL A 25 1.20 -4.40 3.60
N PRO A 26 1.10 -5.38 4.51
CA PRO A 26 0.04 -6.38 4.47
C PRO A 26 -1.31 -5.79 4.88
N PHE A 27 -2.38 -6.38 4.35
CA PHE A 27 -3.73 -6.21 4.85
C PHE A 27 -4.44 -7.56 4.94
N ALA A 28 -5.46 -7.64 5.79
CA ALA A 28 -6.29 -8.82 5.94
C ALA A 28 -7.69 -8.40 6.38
N GLY A 29 -8.69 -9.16 5.97
CA GLY A 29 -10.08 -8.94 6.33
C GLY A 29 -10.89 -10.22 6.22
N SER A 30 -12.18 -10.09 6.43
CA SER A 30 -13.13 -11.19 6.26
C SER A 30 -14.49 -10.63 5.88
N LEU A 31 -14.94 -10.92 4.68
CA LEU A 31 -16.27 -10.54 4.24
C LEU A 31 -17.33 -11.34 5.00
N ALA A 32 -18.37 -10.69 5.44
CA ALA A 32 -19.46 -11.27 6.21
C ALA A 32 -20.83 -10.85 5.68
N ALA A 33 -21.87 -11.62 5.99
CA ALA A 33 -23.24 -11.30 5.59
C ALA A 33 -23.80 -10.03 6.25
N ALA A 34 -23.19 -9.59 7.36
CA ALA A 34 -23.58 -8.37 8.08
C ALA A 34 -22.86 -7.11 7.58
N ASP A 35 -21.86 -7.26 6.70
CA ASP A 35 -21.14 -6.12 6.14
C ASP A 35 -22.01 -5.32 5.19
N PRO A 36 -21.69 -4.04 4.97
CA PRO A 36 -22.35 -3.24 3.98
C PRO A 36 -22.15 -3.84 2.58
N ILE A 37 -23.15 -3.69 1.72
CA ILE A 37 -23.15 -4.22 0.37
C ILE A 37 -23.25 -3.12 -0.68
N TYR A 38 -22.73 -3.38 -1.88
CA TYR A 38 -22.90 -2.50 -3.03
C TYR A 38 -22.90 -3.30 -4.35
N ASN A 39 -23.31 -2.66 -5.43
CA ASN A 39 -23.12 -3.20 -6.77
C ASN A 39 -21.72 -2.83 -7.27
N ARG A 40 -20.81 -3.83 -7.36
CA ARG A 40 -19.44 -3.60 -7.80
C ARG A 40 -19.34 -3.21 -9.27
N THR A 41 -18.21 -2.65 -9.63
CA THR A 41 -17.88 -2.36 -11.04
C THR A 41 -17.51 -3.64 -11.80
N LEU A 42 -17.45 -3.57 -13.12
CA LEU A 42 -16.69 -4.51 -13.94
C LEU A 42 -15.19 -4.21 -13.80
N ALA A 43 -14.35 -5.22 -14.09
CA ALA A 43 -12.92 -5.03 -14.24
C ALA A 43 -12.64 -4.03 -15.38
N GLY A 44 -11.63 -3.17 -15.19
CA GLY A 44 -11.28 -2.15 -16.19
C GLY A 44 -10.38 -1.04 -15.65
N ASN A 45 -9.84 -0.23 -16.56
CA ASN A 45 -8.90 0.87 -16.25
C ASN A 45 -9.22 2.13 -17.07
N PRO A 46 -10.12 3.03 -16.62
CA PRO A 46 -11.04 2.86 -15.49
C PRO A 46 -12.19 1.89 -15.82
N PRO A 47 -12.92 1.39 -14.80
CA PRO A 47 -14.12 0.58 -15.04
C PRO A 47 -15.22 1.40 -15.70
N GLY A 48 -15.89 0.83 -16.72
CA GLY A 48 -16.87 1.55 -17.53
C GLY A 48 -18.33 1.23 -17.21
N ALA A 49 -18.60 0.19 -16.40
CA ALA A 49 -19.95 -0.24 -16.07
C ALA A 49 -20.02 -0.96 -14.72
N LEU A 50 -21.23 -1.15 -14.21
CA LEU A 50 -21.50 -1.98 -13.04
C LEU A 50 -21.63 -3.45 -13.44
N SER A 51 -21.33 -4.34 -12.49
CA SER A 51 -21.46 -5.79 -12.67
C SER A 51 -22.93 -6.21 -12.74
N ALA A 52 -23.23 -7.17 -13.59
CA ALA A 52 -24.52 -7.86 -13.61
C ALA A 52 -24.53 -9.09 -12.67
N VAL A 53 -23.37 -9.50 -12.15
CA VAL A 53 -23.19 -10.66 -11.25
C VAL A 53 -23.03 -10.19 -9.81
N GLY A 54 -22.00 -9.40 -9.51
CA GLY A 54 -21.74 -8.82 -8.18
C GLY A 54 -22.63 -7.61 -7.89
N THR A 55 -23.95 -7.80 -7.88
CA THR A 55 -24.93 -6.72 -7.72
C THR A 55 -25.17 -6.29 -6.27
N ALA A 56 -24.77 -7.13 -5.30
CA ALA A 56 -24.91 -6.92 -3.86
C ALA A 56 -23.80 -7.67 -3.12
N VAL A 57 -22.55 -7.31 -3.38
CA VAL A 57 -21.36 -7.91 -2.74
C VAL A 57 -21.03 -7.19 -1.44
N SER A 58 -20.65 -7.96 -0.40
CA SER A 58 -20.05 -7.39 0.81
C SER A 58 -18.68 -6.83 0.50
N TYR A 59 -18.26 -5.79 1.22
CA TYR A 59 -16.98 -5.13 0.96
C TYR A 59 -16.28 -4.64 2.22
N ASP A 60 -14.94 -4.64 2.15
CA ASP A 60 -14.05 -3.93 3.06
C ASP A 60 -13.36 -2.77 2.34
N VAL A 61 -13.00 -1.72 3.08
CA VAL A 61 -12.33 -0.52 2.54
C VAL A 61 -11.04 -0.24 3.29
N TYR A 62 -9.94 -0.14 2.55
CA TYR A 62 -8.64 0.28 3.05
C TYR A 62 -8.31 1.66 2.51
N GLY A 63 -8.42 2.70 3.36
CA GLY A 63 -7.93 4.04 3.04
C GLY A 63 -6.42 4.08 3.13
N PHE A 64 -5.74 4.68 2.14
CA PHE A 64 -4.29 4.79 2.12
C PHE A 64 -3.79 6.03 1.36
N THR A 65 -2.53 6.37 1.60
CA THR A 65 -1.78 7.40 0.88
C THR A 65 -0.41 6.87 0.50
N VAL A 66 0.31 7.59 -0.36
CA VAL A 66 1.67 7.26 -0.76
C VAL A 66 2.63 8.42 -0.46
N THR A 67 3.88 8.09 -0.10
CA THR A 67 4.88 9.09 0.31
C THR A 67 5.72 9.63 -0.86
N ALA A 68 5.69 8.99 -2.02
CA ALA A 68 6.31 9.46 -3.26
C ALA A 68 5.41 9.13 -4.46
N ASN A 69 5.53 9.90 -5.54
CA ASN A 69 4.92 9.54 -6.81
C ASN A 69 5.62 8.30 -7.36
N GLY A 70 4.85 7.31 -7.81
CA GLY A 70 5.42 6.05 -8.27
C GLY A 70 4.36 5.05 -8.71
N SER A 71 4.81 3.85 -9.06
CA SER A 71 3.95 2.72 -9.37
C SER A 71 3.83 1.82 -8.15
N TYR A 72 2.60 1.47 -7.80
CA TYR A 72 2.24 0.67 -6.63
C TYR A 72 1.41 -0.53 -7.03
N LEU A 73 1.68 -1.64 -6.36
CA LEU A 73 0.95 -2.90 -6.48
C LEU A 73 -0.04 -3.01 -5.33
N MET A 74 -1.25 -3.42 -5.65
CA MET A 74 -2.30 -3.81 -4.70
C MET A 74 -2.78 -5.18 -5.14
N GLU A 75 -2.66 -6.19 -4.29
CA GLU A 75 -3.04 -7.54 -4.64
C GLU A 75 -3.63 -8.30 -3.47
N THR A 76 -4.52 -9.24 -3.77
CA THR A 76 -4.94 -10.29 -2.84
C THR A 76 -3.98 -11.47 -2.97
N LEU A 77 -3.63 -12.11 -1.84
CA LEU A 77 -2.67 -13.21 -1.76
C LEU A 77 -3.34 -14.54 -1.45
N SER A 78 -4.48 -14.48 -0.78
CA SER A 78 -5.31 -15.64 -0.48
C SER A 78 -6.73 -15.20 -0.18
N ALA A 79 -7.70 -16.07 -0.44
CA ALA A 79 -9.05 -15.98 0.09
C ALA A 79 -9.58 -17.39 0.36
N ALA A 80 -10.58 -17.48 1.25
CA ALA A 80 -11.27 -18.72 1.57
C ALA A 80 -12.77 -18.44 1.71
N PHE A 81 -13.37 -18.00 0.60
CA PHE A 81 -14.79 -17.69 0.56
C PHE A 81 -15.62 -18.96 0.55
N ILE A 82 -16.69 -18.96 1.33
CA ILE A 82 -17.75 -19.96 1.25
C ILE A 82 -18.74 -19.59 0.14
N SER A 83 -19.21 -20.56 -0.60
CA SER A 83 -20.05 -20.42 -1.80
C SER A 83 -19.28 -19.87 -3.01
N GLY A 84 -19.39 -20.54 -4.14
CA GLY A 84 -18.65 -20.21 -5.36
C GLY A 84 -17.18 -20.66 -5.34
N THR A 85 -16.33 -19.96 -6.07
CA THR A 85 -14.88 -20.17 -6.08
C THR A 85 -14.27 -19.57 -4.81
N ALA A 86 -13.50 -20.36 -4.07
CA ALA A 86 -13.06 -19.97 -2.72
C ALA A 86 -12.09 -18.78 -2.70
N ASP A 87 -11.29 -18.58 -3.72
CA ASP A 87 -10.28 -17.52 -3.85
C ASP A 87 -10.68 -16.39 -4.82
N ASP A 88 -11.95 -16.34 -5.22
CA ASP A 88 -12.48 -15.43 -6.23
C ASP A 88 -12.72 -14.03 -5.65
N THR A 89 -11.63 -13.27 -5.57
CA THR A 89 -11.62 -11.90 -5.08
C THR A 89 -11.88 -10.90 -6.20
N PHE A 90 -12.36 -9.72 -5.84
CA PHE A 90 -12.46 -8.58 -6.75
C PHE A 90 -11.99 -7.33 -6.01
N ILE A 91 -11.09 -6.55 -6.61
CA ILE A 91 -10.59 -5.32 -6.01
C ILE A 91 -10.83 -4.11 -6.91
N THR A 92 -11.12 -2.97 -6.29
CA THR A 92 -11.23 -1.68 -6.99
C THR A 92 -10.46 -0.61 -6.23
N VAL A 93 -9.62 0.15 -6.92
CA VAL A 93 -8.95 1.33 -6.36
C VAL A 93 -9.68 2.60 -6.77
N TYR A 94 -9.96 3.45 -5.78
CA TYR A 94 -10.60 4.75 -5.92
C TYR A 94 -9.64 5.87 -5.50
N GLN A 95 -9.87 7.07 -6.02
CA GLN A 95 -9.22 8.30 -5.53
C GLN A 95 -10.21 9.21 -4.82
N ASN A 96 -9.72 10.00 -3.87
CA ASN A 96 -10.44 11.03 -3.11
C ASN A 96 -11.52 10.47 -2.18
N ILE A 97 -12.50 9.71 -2.69
CA ILE A 97 -13.59 9.11 -1.92
C ILE A 97 -14.13 7.86 -2.63
N PHE A 98 -14.48 6.84 -1.85
CA PHE A 98 -15.33 5.73 -2.28
C PHE A 98 -16.78 6.01 -1.86
N ASN A 99 -17.70 5.91 -2.82
CA ASN A 99 -19.13 6.00 -2.56
C ASN A 99 -19.85 4.75 -3.08
N PRO A 100 -20.37 3.88 -2.19
CA PRO A 100 -21.04 2.64 -2.61
C PRO A 100 -22.34 2.86 -3.39
N LEU A 101 -22.95 4.06 -3.31
CA LEU A 101 -24.13 4.44 -4.08
C LEU A 101 -23.78 4.98 -5.48
N ALA A 102 -22.50 5.26 -5.75
CA ALA A 102 -22.01 5.73 -7.04
C ALA A 102 -20.66 5.07 -7.38
N PRO A 103 -20.59 3.73 -7.55
CA PRO A 103 -19.33 2.97 -7.59
C PRO A 103 -18.43 3.27 -8.79
N LEU A 104 -18.95 3.88 -9.85
CA LEU A 104 -18.11 4.32 -10.99
C LEU A 104 -17.44 5.67 -10.75
N THR A 105 -17.92 6.44 -9.77
CA THR A 105 -17.34 7.75 -9.46
C THR A 105 -16.00 7.59 -8.75
N ASN A 106 -14.97 8.25 -9.27
CA ASN A 106 -13.60 8.21 -8.74
C ASN A 106 -12.92 6.83 -8.81
N ALA A 107 -13.54 5.83 -9.44
CA ALA A 107 -12.91 4.54 -9.69
C ALA A 107 -11.77 4.70 -10.70
N LEU A 108 -10.58 4.28 -10.30
CA LEU A 108 -9.37 4.39 -11.12
C LEU A 108 -9.10 3.11 -11.91
N GLN A 109 -9.24 1.98 -11.24
CA GLN A 109 -9.01 0.66 -11.82
C GLN A 109 -9.69 -0.39 -10.97
N ALA A 110 -10.20 -1.43 -11.63
CA ALA A 110 -10.75 -2.61 -10.99
C ALA A 110 -10.22 -3.86 -11.65
N ASP A 111 -10.04 -4.90 -10.86
CA ASP A 111 -9.48 -6.18 -11.29
C ASP A 111 -10.19 -7.36 -10.65
N ASP A 112 -10.20 -8.45 -11.44
CA ASP A 112 -10.78 -9.73 -11.10
C ASP A 112 -9.69 -10.80 -10.95
N ASP A 113 -9.16 -11.32 -12.06
CA ASP A 113 -8.35 -12.53 -12.15
C ASP A 113 -6.90 -12.30 -12.66
N ASN A 114 -6.32 -11.10 -12.52
CA ASN A 114 -4.95 -10.87 -12.97
C ASN A 114 -3.89 -11.42 -12.00
N GLY A 115 -4.29 -11.88 -10.82
CA GLY A 115 -3.45 -12.58 -9.86
C GLY A 115 -3.37 -14.09 -10.12
N PRO A 116 -2.66 -14.85 -9.25
CA PRO A 116 -2.66 -16.30 -9.32
C PRO A 116 -4.05 -16.89 -8.98
N GLY A 117 -4.54 -17.85 -9.78
CA GLY A 117 -5.88 -18.43 -9.59
C GLY A 117 -6.98 -17.44 -9.94
N ALA A 118 -7.91 -17.19 -9.02
CA ALA A 118 -8.95 -16.19 -9.12
C ALA A 118 -8.69 -15.00 -8.15
N LEU A 119 -7.42 -14.73 -7.87
CA LEU A 119 -7.01 -13.57 -7.04
C LEU A 119 -6.82 -12.34 -7.91
N SER A 120 -7.07 -11.18 -7.32
CA SER A 120 -7.01 -9.90 -8.01
C SER A 120 -5.69 -9.18 -7.81
N THR A 121 -5.21 -8.46 -8.84
CA THR A 121 -3.97 -7.69 -8.84
C THR A 121 -4.11 -6.39 -9.63
N ILE A 122 -3.80 -5.25 -9.00
CA ILE A 122 -3.73 -3.94 -9.65
C ILE A 122 -2.33 -3.38 -9.49
N THR A 123 -1.72 -2.96 -10.60
CA THR A 123 -0.53 -2.08 -10.59
C THR A 123 -0.90 -0.75 -11.19
N ARG A 124 -0.64 0.35 -10.43
CA ARG A 124 -1.04 1.69 -10.84
C ARG A 124 -0.07 2.77 -10.39
N SER A 125 0.10 3.80 -11.23
CA SER A 125 0.79 5.03 -10.84
C SER A 125 -0.09 5.84 -9.90
N LEU A 126 0.45 6.19 -8.72
CA LEU A 126 -0.21 6.98 -7.68
C LEU A 126 0.63 8.20 -7.34
N ASN A 127 -0.03 9.27 -6.88
CA ASN A 127 0.59 10.55 -6.55
C ASN A 127 0.48 10.86 -5.05
N THR A 128 1.47 11.56 -4.53
CA THR A 128 1.43 12.10 -3.16
C THR A 128 0.31 13.12 -2.98
N GLY A 129 -0.18 13.26 -1.76
CA GLY A 129 -1.22 14.24 -1.42
C GLY A 129 -2.63 13.85 -1.85
N VAL A 130 -2.82 12.64 -2.40
CA VAL A 130 -4.11 12.09 -2.78
C VAL A 130 -4.51 10.98 -1.82
N ASN A 131 -5.76 10.98 -1.38
CA ASN A 131 -6.36 9.86 -0.67
C ASN A 131 -6.79 8.80 -1.67
N TYR A 132 -6.41 7.56 -1.41
CA TYR A 132 -6.85 6.40 -2.16
C TYR A 132 -7.62 5.44 -1.27
N PHE A 133 -8.47 4.65 -1.88
CA PHE A 133 -9.27 3.62 -1.20
C PHE A 133 -9.20 2.34 -2.03
N LEU A 134 -8.66 1.28 -1.44
CA LEU A 134 -8.79 -0.07 -1.99
C LEU A 134 -10.06 -0.69 -1.41
N VAL A 135 -10.97 -1.05 -2.28
CA VAL A 135 -12.19 -1.79 -1.92
C VAL A 135 -11.96 -3.24 -2.31
N VAL A 136 -12.09 -4.14 -1.33
CA VAL A 136 -11.97 -5.58 -1.51
C VAL A 136 -13.35 -6.22 -1.36
N THR A 137 -13.70 -7.07 -2.29
CA THR A 137 -14.97 -7.81 -2.31
C THR A 137 -14.76 -9.18 -2.95
N SER A 138 -15.77 -10.02 -2.95
CA SER A 138 -15.84 -11.23 -3.76
C SER A 138 -16.33 -10.93 -5.18
N PHE A 139 -16.12 -11.87 -6.09
CA PHE A 139 -16.64 -11.79 -7.46
C PHE A 139 -18.17 -11.78 -7.50
N ASP A 140 -18.81 -12.69 -6.77
CA ASP A 140 -20.26 -12.89 -6.79
C ASP A 140 -20.91 -12.53 -5.44
N ASN A 141 -22.22 -12.41 -5.44
CA ASN A 141 -23.02 -12.14 -4.26
C ASN A 141 -22.93 -13.30 -3.25
N ARG A 142 -22.98 -12.96 -1.94
CA ARG A 142 -23.04 -13.94 -0.84
C ARG A 142 -21.82 -14.87 -0.73
N GLN A 143 -20.68 -14.46 -1.21
CA GLN A 143 -19.41 -15.12 -0.97
C GLN A 143 -18.76 -14.43 0.23
N PHE A 144 -18.56 -15.16 1.32
CA PHE A 144 -18.08 -14.66 2.59
C PHE A 144 -16.89 -15.48 3.06
N GLY A 145 -15.97 -14.86 3.78
CA GLY A 145 -14.81 -15.53 4.35
C GLY A 145 -13.59 -14.65 4.44
N PRO A 146 -12.50 -15.16 5.05
CA PRO A 146 -11.27 -14.42 5.20
C PRO A 146 -10.52 -14.27 3.88
N TYR A 147 -9.73 -13.19 3.80
CA TYR A 147 -8.78 -12.94 2.75
C TYR A 147 -7.54 -12.23 3.29
N THR A 148 -6.44 -12.30 2.55
CA THR A 148 -5.22 -11.54 2.81
C THR A 148 -4.73 -10.88 1.53
N GLY A 149 -3.97 -9.80 1.69
CA GLY A 149 -3.38 -9.09 0.56
C GLY A 149 -2.22 -8.20 1.01
N ARG A 150 -1.67 -7.45 0.08
CA ARG A 150 -0.63 -6.47 0.36
C ARG A 150 -0.66 -5.30 -0.61
N PHE A 151 -0.11 -4.21 -0.13
CA PHE A 151 0.39 -3.11 -0.96
C PHE A 151 1.89 -3.26 -1.10
N ASP A 152 2.42 -2.94 -2.28
CA ASP A 152 3.87 -2.93 -2.52
C ASP A 152 4.26 -1.74 -3.40
N THR A 153 5.53 -1.33 -3.31
CA THR A 153 6.09 -0.29 -4.16
C THR A 153 6.84 -0.92 -5.32
N VAL A 154 6.40 -0.68 -6.55
CA VAL A 154 7.04 -1.19 -7.77
C VAL A 154 8.13 -0.24 -8.26
N THR A 155 7.85 1.08 -8.27
CA THR A 155 8.82 2.12 -8.66
C THR A 155 8.58 3.39 -7.84
N GLY A 156 9.59 4.29 -7.81
CA GLY A 156 9.47 5.60 -7.15
C GLY A 156 9.93 5.63 -5.70
N GLY A 157 10.23 4.49 -5.07
CA GLY A 157 10.83 4.41 -3.72
C GLY A 157 9.96 4.93 -2.57
N GLY A 158 8.66 5.20 -2.83
CA GLY A 158 7.71 5.65 -1.80
C GLY A 158 7.16 4.49 -0.97
N GLN A 159 6.53 4.83 0.16
CA GLN A 159 5.83 3.89 1.03
C GLN A 159 4.33 4.06 0.90
N VAL A 160 3.58 2.99 1.13
CA VAL A 160 2.13 3.03 1.34
C VAL A 160 1.84 3.19 2.83
N ILE A 161 0.97 4.14 3.17
CA ILE A 161 0.52 4.39 4.54
C ILE A 161 -0.98 4.10 4.60
N VAL A 162 -1.35 2.99 5.23
CA VAL A 162 -2.75 2.58 5.41
C VAL A 162 -3.34 3.29 6.62
N GLY A 163 -4.55 3.83 6.47
CA GLY A 163 -5.24 4.58 7.53
C GLY A 163 -4.67 5.98 7.79
N GLY A 164 -3.71 6.46 6.99
CA GLY A 164 -3.12 7.79 7.12
C GLY A 164 -4.04 8.88 6.58
N ALA A 165 -4.20 9.98 7.33
CA ALA A 165 -4.70 11.22 6.76
C ALA A 165 -3.63 11.82 5.82
N PRO A 166 -4.01 12.52 4.71
CA PRO A 166 -3.05 13.17 3.84
C PRO A 166 -2.21 14.17 4.63
N GLY A 167 -0.89 14.08 4.53
CA GLY A 167 0.03 15.01 5.18
C GLY A 167 0.53 14.61 6.57
N ALA A 168 0.11 13.49 7.14
CA ALA A 168 0.79 12.90 8.28
C ALA A 168 2.11 12.30 7.80
N LEU A 169 3.21 13.03 7.98
CA LEU A 169 4.54 12.44 7.86
C LEU A 169 4.62 11.27 8.85
N PRO A 170 5.25 10.13 8.48
CA PRO A 170 5.55 9.09 9.46
C PRO A 170 6.28 9.77 10.61
N GLU A 171 5.67 9.80 11.78
CA GLU A 171 6.40 10.26 12.95
C GLU A 171 7.64 9.37 13.07
N PRO A 172 8.88 9.94 13.06
CA PRO A 172 10.05 9.16 13.37
C PRO A 172 9.72 8.50 14.71
N SER A 173 9.65 7.18 14.71
CA SER A 173 9.15 6.43 15.86
C SER A 173 9.80 7.01 17.10
N ALA A 174 9.05 7.71 17.94
CA ALA A 174 9.56 8.39 19.13
C ALA A 174 10.29 7.41 20.05
N LEU A 175 9.99 6.13 19.91
CA LEU A 175 10.68 4.99 20.50
C LEU A 175 12.14 4.81 20.05
N MET A 176 12.52 5.24 18.85
CA MET A 176 13.91 5.19 18.38
C MET A 176 14.74 6.40 18.86
N LEU A 177 14.11 7.51 19.22
CA LEU A 177 14.80 8.67 19.79
C LEU A 177 15.01 8.55 21.30
N LEU A 178 14.19 7.75 21.99
CA LEU A 178 14.28 7.54 23.44
C LEU A 178 15.64 6.99 23.91
N PRO A 179 16.22 5.94 23.29
CA PRO A 179 17.54 5.45 23.67
C PRO A 179 18.66 6.46 23.37
N LEU A 180 18.53 7.29 22.34
CA LEU A 180 19.52 8.33 22.03
C LEU A 180 19.50 9.46 23.08
N ALA A 181 18.31 9.87 23.51
CA ALA A 181 18.14 10.88 24.58
C ALA A 181 18.67 10.37 25.93
N LEU A 182 18.40 9.10 26.27
CA LEU A 182 18.89 8.46 27.50
C LEU A 182 20.41 8.28 27.49
N ALA A 183 21.00 7.92 26.34
CA ALA A 183 22.44 7.84 26.17
C ALA A 183 23.12 9.23 26.33
N GLY A 184 22.52 10.29 25.78
CA GLY A 184 22.97 11.67 25.94
C GLY A 184 22.93 12.12 27.40
N LEU A 185 21.87 11.78 28.14
CA LEU A 185 21.74 12.11 29.56
C LEU A 185 22.77 11.38 30.45
N ALA A 186 23.04 10.11 30.14
CA ALA A 186 24.05 9.31 30.86
C ALA A 186 25.48 9.85 30.67
N LEU A 187 25.81 10.34 29.47
CA LEU A 187 27.11 10.97 29.17
C LEU A 187 27.25 12.35 29.80
N SER A 188 26.18 13.13 29.90
CA SER A 188 26.23 14.46 30.55
C SER A 188 26.45 14.36 32.06
N ARG A 189 25.85 13.35 32.73
CA ARG A 189 26.06 13.09 34.16
C ARG A 189 27.50 12.69 34.52
N LYS A 190 28.20 11.97 33.64
CA LYS A 190 29.60 11.61 33.86
C LYS A 190 30.56 12.81 33.79
N ARG A 191 30.18 13.88 33.05
CA ARG A 191 31.04 15.11 32.95
C ARG A 191 30.84 16.07 34.11
N SER A 192 29.79 15.96 34.90
CA SER A 192 29.51 16.81 36.06
C SER A 192 30.06 16.22 37.38
N ALA A 193 30.65 15.01 37.36
CA ALA A 193 31.19 14.31 38.53
C ALA A 193 32.71 14.18 38.49
N ALA A 194 33.40 14.88 37.59
CA ALA A 194 34.85 15.08 37.49
C ALA A 194 35.15 16.58 37.59
#